data_56b1d6551af700fea9bf771ecda61b48
#
_entry.id   56b1d6551af700fea9bf771ecda61b48
#
_cell.length_a   1.000
_cell.length_b   1.000
_cell.length_c   1.000
_cell.angle_alpha   90.00
_cell.angle_beta   90.00
_cell.angle_gamma   90.00
#
_symmetry.space_group_name_H-M   'P 1'
#
loop_
_entity.id
_entity.type
_entity.pdbx_description
1 polymer ?
#
loop_
_entity_poly.entity_id
_entity_poly.type
_entity_poly.pdbx_seq_one_letter_code
_entity_poly.pdbx_strand_id
1 'polypeptide(L)'
;MGLITIMYSAQKGFVGGFAAFHIALIAFFVTLLIGLSGFIIVPLRKTNVMTIPEYYELRFGKNVRIIGAIILALGGILNMGLFLKIGSMFIVGIMGLTQTGWVLPSIMTSLLILALVYTTLGGMFSVIITDYLQFVILSIVLLFTTYFSIQELGWKNIWNSVYFYLYQQLQH
;
A
#
# COMPACT_ATOMS: atom_id res chain seq x y z
N MET A 1 -5.59 -0.26 -3.00
CA MET A 1 -4.87 0.58 -2.02
C MET A 1 -5.18 0.07 -0.63
N GLY A 2 -4.17 -0.15 0.22
CA GLY A 2 -4.39 -0.66 1.58
C GLY A 2 -4.34 0.45 2.63
N LEU A 3 -4.87 0.17 3.82
CA LEU A 3 -4.83 1.04 4.99
C LEU A 3 -3.41 1.57 5.29
N ILE A 4 -2.41 0.69 5.17
CA ILE A 4 -1.00 1.04 5.40
C ILE A 4 -0.50 2.12 4.46
N THR A 5 -0.85 2.05 3.17
CA THR A 5 -0.43 3.04 2.18
C THR A 5 -0.98 4.42 2.54
N ILE A 6 -2.24 4.48 3.00
CA ILE A 6 -2.88 5.74 3.40
C ILE A 6 -2.24 6.28 4.68
N MET A 7 -2.06 5.43 5.71
CA MET A 7 -1.41 5.84 6.97
C MET A 7 0.04 6.31 6.74
N TYR A 8 0.80 5.58 5.93
CA TYR A 8 2.18 5.94 5.59
C TYR A 8 2.24 7.26 4.81
N SER A 9 1.35 7.46 3.84
CA SER A 9 1.29 8.71 3.08
C SER A 9 0.89 9.89 3.96
N ALA A 10 -0.08 9.69 4.86
CA ALA A 10 -0.48 10.71 5.83
C ALA A 10 0.66 11.06 6.81
N GLN A 11 1.36 10.05 7.34
CA GLN A 11 2.52 10.26 8.20
C GLN A 11 3.66 10.98 7.46
N LYS A 12 3.96 10.58 6.23
CA LYS A 12 4.95 11.28 5.38
C LYS A 12 4.55 12.73 5.11
N GLY A 13 3.27 12.99 4.87
CA GLY A 13 2.75 14.35 4.70
C GLY A 13 2.88 15.18 5.98
N PHE A 14 2.62 14.57 7.14
CA PHE A 14 2.73 15.24 8.44
C PHE A 14 4.19 15.57 8.82
N VAL A 15 5.11 14.63 8.63
CA VAL A 15 6.53 14.78 9.02
C VAL A 15 7.34 15.52 7.97
N GLY A 16 7.11 15.23 6.70
CA GLY A 16 7.90 15.74 5.56
C GLY A 16 7.19 16.83 4.74
N GLY A 17 6.02 17.30 5.16
CA GLY A 17 5.27 18.33 4.45
C GLY A 17 5.02 17.94 2.98
N PHE A 18 5.37 18.84 2.07
CA PHE A 18 5.12 18.68 0.64
C PHE A 18 6.00 17.63 -0.06
N ALA A 19 7.01 17.10 0.61
CA ALA A 19 7.88 16.06 0.06
C ALA A 19 7.11 14.78 -0.32
N ALA A 20 6.08 14.42 0.42
CA ALA A 20 5.21 13.29 0.11
C ALA A 20 4.50 13.44 -1.24
N PHE A 21 4.07 14.65 -1.59
CA PHE A 21 3.44 14.94 -2.88
C PHE A 21 4.43 14.77 -4.04
N HIS A 22 5.65 15.29 -3.91
CA HIS A 22 6.67 15.14 -4.95
C HIS A 22 7.02 13.69 -5.22
N ILE A 23 7.18 12.88 -4.16
CA ILE A 23 7.45 11.44 -4.29
C ILE A 23 6.30 10.74 -5.03
N ALA A 24 5.05 11.05 -4.66
CA ALA A 24 3.87 10.47 -5.30
C ALA A 24 3.75 10.88 -6.78
N LEU A 25 4.08 12.14 -7.09
CA LEU A 25 4.03 12.67 -8.45
C LEU A 25 5.10 12.03 -9.35
N ILE A 26 6.33 11.89 -8.86
CA ILE A 26 7.42 11.20 -9.58
C ILE A 26 7.04 9.73 -9.80
N ALA A 27 6.55 9.05 -8.76
CA ALA A 27 6.11 7.66 -8.87
C ALA A 27 4.98 7.50 -9.88
N PHE A 28 4.02 8.43 -9.93
CA PHE A 28 2.94 8.45 -10.92
C PHE A 28 3.49 8.54 -12.34
N PHE A 29 4.37 9.50 -12.64
CA PHE A 29 4.93 9.65 -13.99
C PHE A 29 5.78 8.45 -14.40
N VAL A 30 6.61 7.92 -13.50
CA VAL A 30 7.42 6.71 -13.78
C VAL A 30 6.52 5.52 -14.09
N THR A 31 5.49 5.29 -13.27
CA THR A 31 4.55 4.18 -13.47
C THR A 31 3.75 4.34 -14.77
N LEU A 32 3.33 5.57 -15.07
CA LEU A 32 2.61 5.88 -16.29
C LEU A 32 3.47 5.63 -17.54
N LEU A 33 4.72 6.06 -17.54
CA LEU A 33 5.66 5.83 -18.64
C LEU A 33 5.94 4.33 -18.86
N ILE A 34 6.17 3.58 -17.78
CA ILE A 34 6.38 2.12 -17.83
C ILE A 34 5.11 1.42 -18.32
N GLY A 35 3.95 1.83 -17.84
CA GLY A 35 2.65 1.26 -18.25
C GLY A 35 2.34 1.51 -19.73
N LEU A 36 2.51 2.76 -20.19
CA LEU A 36 2.26 3.12 -21.58
C LEU A 36 3.28 2.53 -22.55
N SER A 37 4.56 2.44 -22.17
CA SER A 37 5.59 1.82 -23.02
C SER A 37 5.41 0.32 -23.19
N GLY A 38 4.69 -0.34 -22.27
CA GLY A 38 4.50 -1.78 -22.29
C GLY A 38 5.80 -2.59 -22.14
N PHE A 39 6.90 -1.92 -21.82
CA PHE A 39 8.25 -2.52 -21.80
C PHE A 39 8.36 -3.77 -20.91
N ILE A 40 7.64 -3.79 -19.80
CA ILE A 40 7.61 -4.93 -18.89
C ILE A 40 6.44 -5.86 -19.20
N ILE A 41 5.26 -5.30 -19.47
CA ILE A 41 4.01 -6.05 -19.58
C ILE A 41 3.96 -6.87 -20.88
N VAL A 42 4.40 -6.31 -21.99
CA VAL A 42 4.34 -6.98 -23.30
C VAL A 42 5.24 -8.21 -23.36
N PRO A 43 6.53 -8.17 -22.96
CA PRO A 43 7.37 -9.37 -22.90
C PRO A 43 6.83 -10.46 -21.97
N LEU A 44 6.32 -10.05 -20.79
CA LEU A 44 5.76 -10.98 -19.82
C LEU A 44 4.52 -11.71 -20.37
N ARG A 45 3.64 -11.00 -21.07
CA ARG A 45 2.46 -11.60 -21.72
C ARG A 45 2.81 -12.53 -22.88
N LYS A 46 3.85 -12.21 -23.64
CA LYS A 46 4.29 -13.05 -24.78
C LYS A 46 4.86 -14.39 -24.34
N THR A 47 5.40 -14.50 -23.14
CA THR A 47 5.96 -15.74 -22.62
C THR A 47 4.92 -16.72 -22.06
N ASN A 48 3.66 -16.30 -21.90
CA ASN A 48 2.56 -17.12 -21.34
C ASN A 48 2.87 -17.74 -19.99
N VAL A 49 3.78 -17.14 -19.21
CA VAL A 49 4.15 -17.64 -17.87
C VAL A 49 3.10 -17.21 -16.84
N MET A 50 2.82 -18.08 -15.88
CA MET A 50 1.87 -17.80 -14.80
C MET A 50 2.49 -17.04 -13.63
N THR A 51 3.80 -17.16 -13.45
CA THR A 51 4.50 -16.58 -12.29
C THR A 51 5.79 -15.88 -12.68
N ILE A 52 6.18 -14.86 -11.90
CA ILE A 52 7.45 -14.14 -12.10
C ILE A 52 8.67 -15.07 -11.98
N PRO A 53 8.75 -16.02 -11.01
CA PRO A 53 9.85 -16.99 -10.97
C PRO A 53 9.94 -17.86 -12.21
N GLU A 54 8.83 -18.22 -12.83
CA GLU A 54 8.80 -19.00 -14.08
C GLU A 54 9.36 -18.17 -15.25
N TYR A 55 9.08 -16.86 -15.29
CA TYR A 55 9.72 -15.95 -16.27
C TYR A 55 11.23 -15.92 -16.11
N TYR A 56 11.72 -15.91 -14.88
CA TYR A 56 13.17 -15.97 -14.62
C TYR A 56 13.78 -17.31 -15.03
N GLU A 57 13.03 -18.43 -14.91
CA GLU A 57 13.50 -19.72 -15.39
C GLU A 57 13.78 -19.73 -16.89
N LEU A 58 12.86 -19.18 -17.68
CA LEU A 58 13.02 -19.10 -19.13
C LEU A 58 14.24 -18.29 -19.58
N ARG A 59 14.64 -17.30 -18.78
CA ARG A 59 15.71 -16.38 -19.13
C ARG A 59 17.06 -16.71 -18.49
N PHE A 60 17.05 -17.24 -17.28
CA PHE A 60 18.25 -17.42 -16.45
C PHE A 60 18.44 -18.85 -15.91
N GLY A 61 17.49 -19.73 -16.19
CA GLY A 61 17.55 -21.12 -15.79
C GLY A 61 16.93 -21.45 -14.43
N LYS A 62 16.85 -22.77 -14.15
CA LYS A 62 16.11 -23.35 -13.00
C LYS A 62 16.61 -22.89 -11.63
N ASN A 63 17.92 -22.67 -11.46
CA ASN A 63 18.47 -22.24 -10.17
C ASN A 63 17.98 -20.84 -9.78
N VAL A 64 17.88 -19.92 -10.76
CA VAL A 64 17.37 -18.57 -10.52
C VAL A 64 15.88 -18.58 -10.20
N ARG A 65 15.11 -19.47 -10.80
CA ARG A 65 13.71 -19.70 -10.44
C ARG A 65 13.55 -20.06 -8.97
N ILE A 66 14.32 -21.04 -8.48
CA ILE A 66 14.24 -21.51 -7.09
C ILE A 66 14.60 -20.40 -6.11
N ILE A 67 15.71 -19.73 -6.34
CA ILE A 67 16.15 -18.61 -5.48
C ILE A 67 15.11 -17.48 -5.50
N GLY A 68 14.65 -17.09 -6.68
CA GLY A 68 13.61 -16.06 -6.84
C GLY A 68 12.29 -16.42 -6.15
N ALA A 69 11.86 -17.67 -6.25
CA ALA A 69 10.66 -18.16 -5.57
C ALA A 69 10.78 -18.10 -4.04
N ILE A 70 11.93 -18.50 -3.49
CA ILE A 70 12.20 -18.42 -2.04
C ILE A 70 12.18 -16.97 -1.57
N ILE A 71 12.85 -16.06 -2.27
CA ILE A 71 12.89 -14.63 -1.91
C ILE A 71 11.50 -14.03 -1.96
N LEU A 72 10.72 -14.31 -3.00
CA LEU A 72 9.35 -13.81 -3.12
C LEU A 72 8.42 -14.38 -2.05
N ALA A 73 8.56 -15.66 -1.71
CA ALA A 73 7.78 -16.29 -0.65
C ALA A 73 8.09 -15.67 0.72
N LEU A 74 9.36 -15.52 1.06
CA LEU A 74 9.79 -14.87 2.31
C LEU A 74 9.33 -13.40 2.36
N GLY A 75 9.50 -12.66 1.28
CA GLY A 75 9.00 -11.29 1.17
C GLY A 75 7.49 -11.20 1.35
N GLY A 76 6.72 -12.13 0.78
CA GLY A 76 5.28 -12.23 0.96
C GLY A 76 4.86 -12.50 2.40
N ILE A 77 5.52 -13.44 3.08
CA ILE A 77 5.25 -13.76 4.49
C ILE A 77 5.55 -12.56 5.39
N LEU A 78 6.69 -11.92 5.21
CA LEU A 78 7.05 -10.72 5.99
C LEU A 78 6.08 -9.57 5.75
N ASN A 79 5.67 -9.37 4.51
CA ASN A 79 4.70 -8.33 4.15
C ASN A 79 3.34 -8.60 4.81
N MET A 80 2.84 -9.84 4.77
CA MET A 80 1.59 -10.23 5.44
C MET A 80 1.67 -10.01 6.95
N GLY A 81 2.79 -10.36 7.59
CA GLY A 81 3.02 -10.10 9.02
C GLY A 81 2.97 -8.61 9.37
N LEU A 82 3.56 -7.76 8.55
CA LEU A 82 3.48 -6.30 8.68
C LEU A 82 2.04 -5.79 8.57
N PHE A 83 1.28 -6.25 7.59
CA PHE A 83 -0.13 -5.86 7.42
C PHE A 83 -0.98 -6.24 8.63
N LEU A 84 -0.82 -7.45 9.15
CA LEU A 84 -1.53 -7.90 10.35
C LEU A 84 -1.17 -7.06 11.58
N LYS A 85 0.12 -6.76 11.78
CA LYS A 85 0.58 -5.95 12.90
C LYS A 85 0.01 -4.53 12.85
N ILE A 86 0.13 -3.86 11.71
CA ILE A 86 -0.35 -2.47 11.57
C ILE A 86 -1.87 -2.41 11.65
N GLY A 87 -2.58 -3.37 11.02
CA GLY A 87 -4.03 -3.47 11.10
C GLY A 87 -4.52 -3.70 12.54
N SER A 88 -3.84 -4.57 13.30
CA SER A 88 -4.19 -4.81 14.70
C SER A 88 -3.88 -3.60 15.59
N MET A 89 -2.76 -2.91 15.38
CA MET A 89 -2.45 -1.66 16.12
C MET A 89 -3.50 -0.57 15.85
N PHE A 90 -3.98 -0.47 14.62
CA PHE A 90 -5.04 0.47 14.26
C PHE A 90 -6.36 0.15 14.99
N ILE A 91 -6.77 -1.12 15.04
CA ILE A 91 -7.96 -1.55 15.77
C ILE A 91 -7.82 -1.27 17.28
N VAL A 92 -6.69 -1.65 17.88
CA VAL A 92 -6.39 -1.37 19.29
C VAL A 92 -6.47 0.13 19.59
N GLY A 93 -5.92 0.95 18.69
CA GLY A 93 -5.96 2.41 18.83
C GLY A 93 -7.37 2.99 18.80
N ILE A 94 -8.23 2.53 17.87
CA ILE A 94 -9.64 2.98 17.79
C ILE A 94 -10.45 2.50 19.01
N MET A 95 -10.21 1.27 19.48
CA MET A 95 -10.91 0.72 20.64
C MET A 95 -10.42 1.29 21.96
N GLY A 96 -9.36 2.10 21.97
CA GLY A 96 -8.78 2.66 23.18
C GLY A 96 -8.14 1.61 24.11
N LEU A 97 -7.80 0.44 23.56
CA LEU A 97 -7.18 -0.65 24.34
C LEU A 97 -5.67 -0.39 24.50
N THR A 98 -5.13 -0.82 25.63
CA THR A 98 -3.67 -0.77 25.84
C THR A 98 -2.98 -1.82 24.99
N GLN A 99 -1.88 -1.45 24.35
CA GLN A 99 -1.09 -2.37 23.48
C GLN A 99 -0.22 -3.35 24.30
N THR A 100 -0.59 -3.61 25.56
CA THR A 100 0.20 -4.42 26.51
C THR A 100 -0.32 -5.86 26.58
N GLY A 101 0.60 -6.79 26.81
CA GLY A 101 0.30 -8.19 27.05
C GLY A 101 -0.25 -8.94 25.82
N TRP A 102 -1.31 -9.68 26.00
CA TRP A 102 -1.92 -10.57 25.01
C TRP A 102 -2.90 -9.90 24.05
N VAL A 103 -3.25 -8.63 24.26
CA VAL A 103 -4.27 -7.92 23.47
C VAL A 103 -3.88 -7.84 22.00
N LEU A 104 -2.67 -7.35 21.71
CA LEU A 104 -2.19 -7.22 20.34
C LEU A 104 -2.09 -8.57 19.59
N PRO A 105 -1.44 -9.61 20.17
CA PRO A 105 -1.39 -10.94 19.56
C PRO A 105 -2.76 -11.56 19.33
N SER A 106 -3.71 -11.39 20.25
CA SER A 106 -5.07 -11.91 20.10
C SER A 106 -5.81 -11.29 18.92
N ILE A 107 -5.72 -9.98 18.76
CA ILE A 107 -6.32 -9.29 17.61
C ILE A 107 -5.62 -9.68 16.31
N MET A 108 -4.29 -9.78 16.28
CA MET A 108 -3.55 -10.27 15.12
C MET A 108 -3.99 -11.68 14.69
N THR A 109 -4.13 -12.58 15.67
CA THR A 109 -4.55 -13.97 15.42
C THR A 109 -6.00 -14.02 14.92
N SER A 110 -6.89 -13.23 15.51
CA SER A 110 -8.28 -13.11 15.06
C SER A 110 -8.39 -12.62 13.63
N LEU A 111 -7.66 -11.56 13.27
CA LEU A 111 -7.60 -11.06 11.90
C LEU A 111 -7.03 -12.08 10.92
N LEU A 112 -6.00 -12.83 11.33
CA LEU A 112 -5.41 -13.89 10.51
C LEU A 112 -6.41 -15.00 10.23
N ILE A 113 -7.10 -15.48 11.26
CA ILE A 113 -8.14 -16.52 11.13
C ILE A 113 -9.26 -16.04 10.22
N LEU A 114 -9.75 -14.83 10.42
CA LEU A 114 -10.80 -14.24 9.59
C LEU A 114 -10.36 -14.14 8.12
N ALA A 115 -9.13 -13.69 7.85
CA ALA A 115 -8.57 -13.62 6.52
C ALA A 115 -8.43 -15.01 5.87
N LEU A 116 -7.97 -16.02 6.63
CA LEU A 116 -7.86 -17.40 6.16
C LEU A 116 -9.23 -17.98 5.82
N VAL A 117 -10.20 -17.83 6.70
CA VAL A 117 -11.57 -18.35 6.49
C VAL A 117 -12.18 -17.74 5.23
N TYR A 118 -12.13 -16.42 5.08
CA TYR A 118 -12.74 -15.77 3.93
C TYR A 118 -12.00 -16.10 2.62
N THR A 119 -10.68 -16.25 2.66
CA THR A 119 -9.87 -16.57 1.48
C THR A 119 -10.06 -18.03 1.05
N THR A 120 -10.16 -18.96 2.01
CA THR A 120 -10.37 -20.37 1.70
C THR A 120 -11.78 -20.65 1.18
N LEU A 121 -12.80 -19.98 1.73
CA LEU A 121 -14.18 -20.14 1.29
C LEU A 121 -14.48 -19.43 -0.03
N GLY A 122 -13.93 -18.25 -0.24
CA GLY A 122 -14.25 -17.40 -1.39
C GLY A 122 -13.26 -17.51 -2.55
N GLY A 123 -12.09 -18.10 -2.32
CA GLY A 123 -11.03 -18.19 -3.31
C GLY A 123 -10.56 -16.83 -3.84
N MET A 124 -9.82 -16.85 -4.94
CA MET A 124 -9.24 -15.65 -5.56
C MET A 124 -10.32 -14.67 -6.09
N PHE A 125 -11.47 -15.19 -6.51
CA PHE A 125 -12.56 -14.36 -7.03
C PHE A 125 -13.17 -13.46 -5.97
N SER A 126 -13.38 -13.99 -4.76
CA SER A 126 -13.89 -13.20 -3.62
C SER A 126 -12.92 -12.09 -3.21
N VAL A 127 -11.61 -12.37 -3.24
CA VAL A 127 -10.57 -11.38 -2.93
C VAL A 127 -10.62 -10.22 -3.94
N ILE A 128 -10.71 -10.52 -5.23
CA ILE A 128 -10.76 -9.48 -6.28
C ILE A 128 -12.00 -8.58 -6.12
N ILE A 129 -13.17 -9.17 -5.84
CA ILE A 129 -14.39 -8.39 -5.62
C ILE A 129 -14.25 -7.48 -4.40
N THR A 130 -13.72 -8.02 -3.30
CA THR A 130 -13.51 -7.26 -2.06
C THR A 130 -12.53 -6.10 -2.27
N ASP A 131 -11.44 -6.33 -2.98
CA ASP A 131 -10.45 -5.30 -3.33
C ASP A 131 -11.06 -4.20 -4.21
N TYR A 132 -11.93 -4.58 -5.16
CA TYR A 132 -12.63 -3.61 -5.99
C TYR A 132 -13.59 -2.73 -5.16
N LEU A 133 -14.40 -3.34 -4.30
CA LEU A 133 -15.30 -2.61 -3.40
C LEU A 133 -14.52 -1.68 -2.47
N GLN A 134 -13.44 -2.17 -1.89
CA GLN A 134 -12.56 -1.38 -1.04
C GLN A 134 -11.96 -0.19 -1.80
N PHE A 135 -11.53 -0.38 -3.04
CA PHE A 135 -11.01 0.69 -3.87
C PHE A 135 -12.06 1.78 -4.12
N VAL A 136 -13.29 1.40 -4.46
CA VAL A 136 -14.39 2.36 -4.69
C VAL A 136 -14.70 3.15 -3.43
N ILE A 137 -14.88 2.48 -2.29
CA ILE A 137 -15.18 3.13 -1.01
C ILE A 137 -14.06 4.08 -0.61
N LEU A 138 -12.80 3.64 -0.66
CA LEU A 138 -11.66 4.48 -0.32
C LEU A 138 -11.54 5.70 -1.24
N SER A 139 -11.79 5.53 -2.54
CA SER A 139 -11.76 6.65 -3.49
C SER A 139 -12.81 7.72 -3.13
N ILE A 140 -14.02 7.29 -2.82
CA ILE A 140 -15.09 8.20 -2.39
C ILE A 140 -14.70 8.93 -1.10
N VAL A 141 -14.23 8.19 -0.07
CA VAL A 141 -13.83 8.77 1.22
C VAL A 141 -12.69 9.77 1.04
N LEU A 142 -11.68 9.46 0.23
CA LEU A 142 -10.56 10.37 -0.04
C LEU A 142 -11.02 11.65 -0.75
N LEU A 143 -11.92 11.54 -1.73
CA LEU A 143 -12.47 12.70 -2.42
C LEU A 143 -13.27 13.61 -1.45
N PHE A 144 -14.12 13.01 -0.61
CA PHE A 144 -14.84 13.74 0.41
C PHE A 144 -13.90 14.42 1.41
N THR A 145 -12.93 13.69 1.93
CA THR A 145 -11.94 14.23 2.89
C THR A 145 -11.18 15.41 2.26
N THR A 146 -10.76 15.28 1.01
CA THR A 146 -10.05 16.34 0.29
C THR A 146 -10.94 17.56 0.10
N TYR A 147 -12.20 17.35 -0.31
CA TYR A 147 -13.15 18.43 -0.51
C TYR A 147 -13.41 19.21 0.80
N PHE A 148 -13.73 18.51 1.89
CA PHE A 148 -13.95 19.15 3.19
C PHE A 148 -12.69 19.84 3.73
N SER A 149 -11.52 19.23 3.56
CA SER A 149 -10.25 19.85 3.99
C SER A 149 -9.99 21.17 3.26
N ILE A 150 -10.26 21.23 1.96
CA ILE A 150 -10.12 22.48 1.18
C ILE A 150 -11.14 23.52 1.63
N GLN A 151 -12.36 23.10 1.95
CA GLN A 151 -13.43 24.01 2.37
C GLN A 151 -13.17 24.60 3.76
N GLU A 152 -12.71 23.81 4.72
CA GLU A 152 -12.42 24.23 6.10
C GLU A 152 -11.12 25.08 6.20
N LEU A 153 -10.04 24.62 5.57
CA LEU A 153 -8.74 25.29 5.65
C LEU A 153 -8.62 26.48 4.69
N GLY A 154 -9.37 26.45 3.59
CA GLY A 154 -9.25 27.43 2.50
C GLY A 154 -7.97 27.21 1.68
N TRP A 155 -8.10 27.25 0.37
CA TRP A 155 -6.98 27.02 -0.56
C TRP A 155 -5.77 27.94 -0.30
N LYS A 156 -6.05 29.21 0.06
CA LYS A 156 -5.01 30.22 0.31
C LYS A 156 -4.15 29.91 1.55
N ASN A 157 -4.77 29.39 2.61
CA ASN A 157 -4.06 29.02 3.83
C ASN A 157 -3.24 27.75 3.65
N ILE A 158 -3.75 26.77 2.90
CA ILE A 158 -3.00 25.57 2.55
C ILE A 158 -1.74 25.96 1.78
N TRP A 159 -1.86 26.84 0.78
CA TRP A 159 -0.74 27.29 -0.03
C TRP A 159 0.30 28.07 0.77
N ASN A 160 -0.13 28.96 1.63
CA ASN A 160 0.77 29.73 2.50
C ASN A 160 1.53 28.84 3.50
N SER A 161 0.87 27.83 4.06
CA SER A 161 1.52 26.87 4.96
C SER A 161 2.58 26.04 4.24
N VAL A 162 2.30 25.61 3.01
CA VAL A 162 3.26 24.91 2.16
C VAL A 162 4.46 25.78 1.82
N TYR A 163 4.22 27.05 1.46
CA TYR A 163 5.28 28.00 1.12
C TYR A 163 6.18 28.30 2.32
N PHE A 164 5.60 28.48 3.49
CA PHE A 164 6.34 28.72 4.74
C PHE A 164 7.23 27.52 5.11
N TYR A 165 6.73 26.29 4.94
CA TYR A 165 7.47 25.07 5.22
C TYR A 165 8.65 24.87 4.26
N LEU A 166 8.46 25.15 2.97
CA LEU A 166 9.54 25.12 1.97
C LEU A 166 10.62 26.16 2.26
N TYR A 167 10.22 27.36 2.69
CA TYR A 167 11.16 28.43 3.02
C TYR A 167 12.02 28.08 4.25
N GLN A 168 11.44 27.45 5.28
CA GLN A 168 12.20 26.98 6.44
C GLN A 168 13.21 25.88 6.10
N GLN A 169 12.86 24.96 5.20
CA GLN A 169 13.78 23.89 4.78
C GLN A 169 14.96 24.39 3.93
N LEU A 170 14.82 25.51 3.26
CA LEU A 170 15.91 26.10 2.47
C LEU A 170 16.90 26.93 3.33
N GLN A 171 16.56 27.21 4.58
CA GLN A 171 17.43 27.96 5.51
C GLN A 171 18.29 27.06 6.41
N HIS A 172 18.04 25.73 6.40
CA HIS A 172 18.84 24.72 7.09
C HIS A 172 19.57 23.82 6.07
#